data_3101a9968111481f5b26596f14e1f771
#
_entry.id   3101a9968111481f5b26596f14e1f771
#
_cell.length_a   1.000
_cell.length_b   1.000
_cell.length_c   1.000
_cell.angle_alpha   90.00
_cell.angle_beta   90.00
_cell.angle_gamma   90.00
#
_symmetry.space_group_name_H-M   'P 1'
#
loop_
_entity.id
_entity.type
_entity.pdbx_description
1 polymer ?
#
loop_
_entity_poly.entity_id
_entity_poly.type
_entity_poly.pdbx_seq_one_letter_code
_entity_poly.pdbx_strand_id
1 'polypeptide(L)'
;MHKKQQLTSEQILAETYLEEIGFLNIPSENKVLTMTKEYMVNTKPTCIIIKILETFPLEYPKFYIKDSSLFLVYPHIEQKNEKIDANAICLFEEKDKFYYENIEFLLFDNIKRLEQFINDINNGKLDSKEIFDEFDSYWDYSRLVLNYNKKFIKSHESDFKLFDLYISKSTQNLMIIDNPNDAERFFNASRIAYDKKKILYINFKDNFPQKIPINYKEFLDVIRNTEYFEEFKNLKSIKNLFNGLLFSFILPNGNEHFSFLFIETAKC
;
A
#
# COMPACT_ATOMS: atom_id res chain seq x y z
N MET A 1 -0.82 14.83 37.00
CA MET A 1 0.27 13.86 37.23
C MET A 1 0.12 12.74 36.20
N HIS A 2 0.87 12.75 35.12
CA HIS A 2 0.92 11.61 34.20
C HIS A 2 1.64 10.47 34.94
N LYS A 3 0.97 9.33 35.13
CA LYS A 3 1.64 8.10 35.57
C LYS A 3 2.72 7.78 34.53
N LYS A 4 4.00 7.78 34.95
CA LYS A 4 5.08 7.22 34.14
C LYS A 4 4.66 5.79 33.79
N GLN A 5 4.47 5.50 32.53
CA GLN A 5 4.19 4.14 32.05
C GLN A 5 5.40 3.27 32.38
N GLN A 6 5.13 2.11 32.94
CA GLN A 6 6.18 1.17 33.28
C GLN A 6 6.49 0.35 32.00
N LEU A 7 7.66 0.56 31.44
CA LEU A 7 8.19 -0.24 30.33
C LEU A 7 8.53 -1.66 30.81
N THR A 8 8.53 -2.62 29.90
CA THR A 8 9.05 -3.98 30.18
C THR A 8 10.57 -3.96 30.33
N SER A 9 11.16 -5.01 30.90
CA SER A 9 12.62 -5.17 31.00
C SER A 9 13.29 -5.12 29.63
N GLU A 10 12.66 -5.73 28.63
CA GLU A 10 13.14 -5.78 27.26
C GLU A 10 13.06 -4.40 26.58
N GLN A 11 12.02 -3.63 26.85
CA GLN A 11 11.92 -2.25 26.37
C GLN A 11 12.97 -1.33 27.03
N ILE A 12 13.27 -1.54 28.31
CA ILE A 12 14.33 -0.77 29.01
C ILE A 12 15.72 -1.07 28.40
N LEU A 13 16.01 -2.34 28.12
CA LEU A 13 17.24 -2.71 27.42
C LEU A 13 17.31 -2.10 26.03
N ALA A 14 16.19 -2.12 25.29
CA ALA A 14 16.11 -1.52 23.98
C ALA A 14 16.29 0.00 24.02
N GLU A 15 15.69 0.69 25.00
CA GLU A 15 15.87 2.12 25.22
C GLU A 15 17.35 2.47 25.43
N THR A 16 18.00 1.75 26.37
CA THR A 16 19.43 1.96 26.68
C THR A 16 20.29 1.80 25.43
N TYR A 17 20.13 0.70 24.69
CA TYR A 17 20.88 0.45 23.46
C TYR A 17 20.66 1.54 22.40
N LEU A 18 19.40 1.94 22.18
CA LEU A 18 19.07 2.96 21.17
C LEU A 18 19.59 4.34 21.57
N GLU A 19 19.59 4.72 22.85
CA GLU A 19 20.19 5.95 23.34
C GLU A 19 21.72 5.97 23.12
N GLU A 20 22.42 4.87 23.35
CA GLU A 20 23.86 4.75 23.10
C GLU A 20 24.23 5.01 21.64
N ILE A 21 23.35 4.65 20.70
CA ILE A 21 23.56 4.90 19.26
C ILE A 21 22.90 6.18 18.77
N GLY A 22 22.44 7.04 19.68
CA GLY A 22 22.00 8.42 19.42
C GLY A 22 20.53 8.59 19.07
N PHE A 23 19.66 7.64 19.41
CA PHE A 23 18.22 7.88 19.39
C PHE A 23 17.76 8.61 20.64
N LEU A 24 16.73 9.42 20.50
CA LEU A 24 16.11 10.19 21.58
C LEU A 24 14.74 9.63 21.90
N ASN A 25 14.47 9.43 23.17
CA ASN A 25 13.15 9.00 23.63
C ASN A 25 12.11 10.12 23.47
N ILE A 26 10.97 9.79 22.91
CA ILE A 26 9.81 10.67 22.81
C ILE A 26 8.69 10.11 23.72
N PRO A 27 8.08 10.95 24.58
CA PRO A 27 6.93 10.53 25.36
C PRO A 27 5.83 9.93 24.46
N SER A 28 5.46 8.70 24.72
CA SER A 28 4.42 7.99 23.99
C SER A 28 3.32 7.49 24.92
N GLU A 29 2.16 7.20 24.36
CA GLU A 29 1.04 6.61 25.07
C GLU A 29 1.06 5.08 24.96
N ASN A 30 0.33 4.38 25.84
CA ASN A 30 -0.01 2.95 25.71
C ASN A 30 1.16 1.96 25.74
N LYS A 31 2.11 2.14 26.67
CA LYS A 31 3.23 1.20 26.87
C LYS A 31 4.07 0.91 25.61
N VAL A 32 4.14 1.86 24.72
CA VAL A 32 4.98 1.82 23.52
C VAL A 32 6.21 2.66 23.76
N LEU A 33 7.40 2.08 23.70
CA LEU A 33 8.63 2.86 23.65
C LEU A 33 8.76 3.48 22.26
N THR A 34 8.89 4.81 22.17
CA THR A 34 9.05 5.52 20.92
C THR A 34 10.36 6.30 20.93
N MET A 35 11.22 6.00 19.97
CA MET A 35 12.56 6.59 19.84
C MET A 35 12.69 7.26 18.46
N THR A 36 13.49 8.33 18.39
CA THR A 36 13.71 9.05 17.13
C THR A 36 15.18 9.40 16.93
N LYS A 37 15.58 9.44 15.65
CA LYS A 37 16.90 9.90 15.23
C LYS A 37 16.81 10.54 13.85
N GLU A 38 17.58 11.56 13.59
CA GLU A 38 17.71 12.15 12.26
C GLU A 38 18.75 11.41 11.43
N TYR A 39 18.39 11.12 10.19
CA TYR A 39 19.27 10.57 9.16
C TYR A 39 19.26 11.46 7.93
N MET A 40 20.36 11.49 7.21
CA MET A 40 20.40 12.13 5.89
C MET A 40 19.81 11.20 4.85
N VAL A 41 18.68 11.59 4.25
CA VAL A 41 17.98 10.85 3.19
C VAL A 41 17.84 11.77 1.99
N ASN A 42 18.39 11.41 0.83
CA ASN A 42 18.41 12.26 -0.36
C ASN A 42 18.90 13.68 -0.07
N THR A 43 20.00 13.79 0.70
CA THR A 43 20.60 15.08 1.11
C THR A 43 19.75 15.94 2.06
N LYS A 44 18.64 15.43 2.59
CA LYS A 44 17.77 16.13 3.55
C LYS A 44 17.82 15.44 4.91
N PRO A 45 17.90 16.20 6.02
CA PRO A 45 17.71 15.64 7.35
C PRO A 45 16.27 15.14 7.47
N THR A 46 16.11 13.85 7.77
CA THR A 46 14.82 13.17 7.82
C THR A 46 14.71 12.40 9.13
N CYS A 47 13.63 12.60 9.85
CA CYS A 47 13.40 11.96 11.14
C CYS A 47 12.93 10.51 10.92
N ILE A 48 13.65 9.56 11.49
CA ILE A 48 13.25 8.17 11.63
C ILE A 48 12.66 7.97 13.03
N ILE A 49 11.55 7.25 13.09
CA ILE A 49 10.87 6.88 14.34
C ILE A 49 10.93 5.37 14.48
N ILE A 50 11.31 4.88 15.66
CA ILE A 50 11.24 3.47 16.04
C ILE A 50 10.18 3.32 17.13
N LYS A 51 9.27 2.37 16.94
CA LYS A 51 8.28 1.98 17.96
C LYS A 51 8.50 0.54 18.41
N ILE A 52 8.66 0.37 19.70
CA ILE A 52 8.85 -0.94 20.34
C ILE A 52 7.64 -1.20 21.24
N LEU A 53 6.85 -2.20 20.87
CA LEU A 53 5.64 -2.59 21.58
C LEU A 53 5.98 -3.35 22.87
N GLU A 54 5.00 -3.49 23.78
CA GLU A 54 5.18 -4.30 25.01
C GLU A 54 5.37 -5.80 24.71
N THR A 55 5.00 -6.23 23.52
CA THR A 55 5.20 -7.60 23.03
C THR A 55 6.62 -7.90 22.56
N PHE A 56 7.49 -6.88 22.48
CA PHE A 56 8.90 -7.07 22.14
C PHE A 56 9.61 -8.01 23.13
N PRO A 57 10.44 -8.97 22.66
CA PRO A 57 10.96 -9.18 21.32
C PRO A 57 10.14 -10.14 20.43
N LEU A 58 8.93 -10.55 20.84
CA LEU A 58 8.06 -11.41 20.02
C LEU A 58 7.59 -10.73 18.74
N GLU A 59 7.47 -9.40 18.78
CA GLU A 59 7.23 -8.55 17.61
C GLU A 59 8.44 -7.66 17.39
N TYR A 60 8.85 -7.52 16.11
CA TYR A 60 9.96 -6.66 15.74
C TYR A 60 9.62 -5.18 15.97
N PRO A 61 10.65 -4.32 16.20
CA PRO A 61 10.49 -2.89 16.18
C PRO A 61 9.86 -2.42 14.87
N LYS A 62 8.94 -1.47 14.94
CA LYS A 62 8.33 -0.84 13.76
C LYS A 62 9.06 0.45 13.43
N PHE A 63 9.44 0.61 12.17
CA PHE A 63 10.18 1.75 11.67
C PHE A 63 9.28 2.65 10.86
N TYR A 64 9.48 3.96 11.00
CA TYR A 64 8.73 4.98 10.27
C TYR A 64 9.66 6.10 9.82
N ILE A 65 9.34 6.73 8.70
CA ILE A 65 10.07 7.85 8.12
C ILE A 65 9.16 9.06 7.94
N LYS A 66 9.58 10.22 8.42
CA LYS A 66 8.83 11.49 8.29
C LYS A 66 9.13 12.20 6.97
N ASP A 67 8.95 11.53 5.87
CA ASP A 67 9.01 12.15 4.55
C ASP A 67 8.03 11.45 3.59
N SER A 68 6.85 12.04 3.42
CA SER A 68 5.81 11.48 2.55
C SER A 68 6.16 11.56 1.05
N SER A 69 7.18 12.33 0.67
CA SER A 69 7.63 12.40 -0.72
C SER A 69 8.36 11.14 -1.19
N LEU A 70 8.78 10.28 -0.25
CA LEU A 70 9.47 9.03 -0.54
C LEU A 70 8.50 7.88 -0.86
N PHE A 71 7.23 8.01 -0.47
CA PHE A 71 6.19 7.02 -0.79
C PHE A 71 5.96 6.92 -2.30
N LEU A 72 5.87 5.70 -2.82
CA LEU A 72 5.78 5.39 -4.27
C LEU A 72 7.01 5.83 -5.12
N VAL A 73 8.06 6.31 -4.47
CA VAL A 73 9.36 6.56 -5.11
C VAL A 73 10.32 5.42 -4.81
N TYR A 74 10.24 4.89 -3.58
CA TYR A 74 11.08 3.79 -3.11
C TYR A 74 10.24 2.62 -2.63
N PRO A 75 10.65 1.37 -2.93
CA PRO A 75 10.03 0.17 -2.38
C PRO A 75 10.14 0.16 -0.85
N HIS A 76 9.32 -0.65 -0.20
CA HIS A 76 9.29 -0.83 1.25
C HIS A 76 8.91 0.42 2.08
N ILE A 77 8.45 1.50 1.45
CA ILE A 77 7.86 2.66 2.14
C ILE A 77 6.35 2.63 1.95
N GLU A 78 5.63 2.34 3.02
CA GLU A 78 4.18 2.25 3.03
C GLU A 78 3.51 3.63 3.08
N GLN A 79 2.19 3.65 2.90
CA GLN A 79 1.40 4.87 3.02
C GLN A 79 1.55 5.49 4.42
N LYS A 80 1.44 6.81 4.46
CA LYS A 80 1.50 7.59 5.69
C LYS A 80 0.45 7.13 6.71
N ASN A 81 0.92 6.80 7.90
CA ASN A 81 0.07 6.55 9.04
C ASN A 81 -0.34 7.88 9.68
N GLU A 82 -1.61 8.25 9.59
CA GLU A 82 -2.10 9.54 10.06
C GLU A 82 -1.92 9.75 11.58
N LYS A 83 -1.95 8.67 12.38
CA LYS A 83 -1.77 8.75 13.83
C LYS A 83 -0.32 9.03 14.24
N ILE A 84 0.63 8.62 13.40
CA ILE A 84 2.07 8.77 13.66
C ILE A 84 2.63 9.97 12.89
N ASP A 85 1.92 10.41 11.86
CA ASP A 85 2.35 11.44 10.92
C ASP A 85 3.66 11.06 10.20
N ALA A 86 3.80 9.79 9.86
CA ALA A 86 4.99 9.23 9.20
C ALA A 86 4.62 8.00 8.35
N ASN A 87 5.45 7.67 7.38
CA ASN A 87 5.32 6.48 6.54
C ASN A 87 6.00 5.29 7.22
N ALA A 88 5.36 4.12 7.25
CA ALA A 88 6.00 2.92 7.75
C ALA A 88 7.09 2.44 6.77
N ILE A 89 8.15 1.84 7.30
CA ILE A 89 9.21 1.20 6.53
C ILE A 89 9.12 -0.31 6.78
N CYS A 90 8.92 -1.09 5.73
CA CYS A 90 8.89 -2.55 5.79
C CYS A 90 10.31 -3.09 5.56
N LEU A 91 11.03 -3.40 6.64
CA LEU A 91 12.40 -3.93 6.59
C LEU A 91 12.46 -5.45 6.66
N PHE A 92 11.33 -6.11 6.94
CA PHE A 92 11.27 -7.55 7.21
C PHE A 92 10.09 -8.17 6.47
N GLU A 93 10.33 -9.30 5.83
CA GLU A 93 9.25 -10.16 5.36
C GLU A 93 8.72 -11.02 6.54
N GLU A 94 7.45 -11.47 6.48
CA GLU A 94 6.86 -12.32 7.54
C GLU A 94 7.66 -13.62 7.78
N LYS A 95 8.34 -14.11 6.75
CA LYS A 95 9.21 -15.31 6.83
C LYS A 95 10.54 -15.08 7.55
N ASP A 96 10.95 -13.82 7.74
CA ASP A 96 12.22 -13.44 8.37
C ASP A 96 12.14 -13.42 9.89
N LYS A 97 11.12 -14.04 10.49
CA LYS A 97 10.97 -14.13 11.94
C LYS A 97 12.00 -15.08 12.52
N PHE A 98 13.14 -14.53 12.89
CA PHE A 98 14.17 -15.25 13.64
C PHE A 98 13.99 -15.01 15.14
N TYR A 99 14.07 -16.08 15.93
CA TYR A 99 14.16 -15.96 17.37
C TYR A 99 15.62 -15.63 17.74
N TYR A 100 15.83 -14.44 18.26
CA TYR A 100 17.11 -14.05 18.79
C TYR A 100 17.12 -14.30 20.31
N GLU A 101 18.16 -15.01 20.80
CA GLU A 101 18.38 -15.19 22.23
C GLU A 101 18.86 -13.89 22.91
N ASN A 102 19.42 -12.97 22.14
CA ASN A 102 19.99 -11.70 22.61
C ASN A 102 19.28 -10.51 21.99
N ILE A 103 18.67 -9.68 22.83
CA ILE A 103 17.92 -8.47 22.44
C ILE A 103 18.83 -7.43 21.77
N GLU A 104 20.05 -7.24 22.26
CA GLU A 104 20.99 -6.26 21.67
C GLU A 104 21.38 -6.66 20.24
N PHE A 105 21.60 -7.96 20.03
CA PHE A 105 21.89 -8.46 18.68
C PHE A 105 20.70 -8.30 17.73
N LEU A 106 19.50 -8.55 18.23
CA LEU A 106 18.27 -8.30 17.47
C LEU A 106 18.16 -6.82 17.05
N LEU A 107 18.37 -5.90 17.99
CA LEU A 107 18.34 -4.48 17.73
C LEU A 107 19.45 -4.04 16.78
N PHE A 108 20.65 -4.56 16.98
CA PHE A 108 21.78 -4.28 16.07
C PHE A 108 21.45 -4.69 14.63
N ASP A 109 20.91 -5.89 14.40
CA ASP A 109 20.54 -6.35 13.06
C ASP A 109 19.44 -5.48 12.46
N ASN A 110 18.43 -5.11 13.24
CA ASN A 110 17.35 -4.23 12.81
C ASN A 110 17.88 -2.84 12.40
N ILE A 111 18.74 -2.24 13.21
CA ILE A 111 19.35 -0.92 12.92
C ILE A 111 20.25 -1.00 11.68
N LYS A 112 21.05 -2.07 11.58
CA LYS A 112 21.91 -2.30 10.41
C LYS A 112 21.08 -2.39 9.11
N ARG A 113 19.94 -3.06 9.13
CA ARG A 113 19.01 -3.12 7.97
C ARG A 113 18.43 -1.75 7.64
N LEU A 114 18.02 -0.99 8.65
CA LEU A 114 17.56 0.39 8.46
C LEU A 114 18.65 1.26 7.82
N GLU A 115 19.86 1.21 8.34
CA GLU A 115 20.98 1.98 7.81
C GLU A 115 21.35 1.55 6.38
N GLN A 116 21.30 0.26 6.09
CA GLN A 116 21.50 -0.25 4.75
C GLN A 116 20.41 0.28 3.80
N PHE A 117 19.15 0.24 4.20
CA PHE A 117 18.03 0.76 3.43
C PHE A 117 18.18 2.25 3.12
N ILE A 118 18.55 3.08 4.11
CA ILE A 118 18.82 4.51 3.93
C ILE A 118 20.00 4.73 2.98
N ASN A 119 21.07 3.94 3.11
CA ASN A 119 22.22 4.01 2.23
C ASN A 119 21.86 3.64 0.79
N ASP A 120 20.98 2.66 0.59
CA ASP A 120 20.54 2.24 -0.74
C ASP A 120 19.63 3.30 -1.39
N ILE A 121 18.79 4.01 -0.62
CA ILE A 121 18.10 5.23 -1.08
C ILE A 121 19.12 6.27 -1.54
N ASN A 122 20.08 6.62 -0.68
CA ASN A 122 21.05 7.68 -0.94
C ASN A 122 21.96 7.42 -2.13
N ASN A 123 22.23 6.14 -2.41
CA ASN A 123 23.08 5.71 -3.53
C ASN A 123 22.30 5.35 -4.79
N GLY A 124 20.96 5.50 -4.78
CA GLY A 124 20.10 5.14 -5.92
C GLY A 124 20.15 3.66 -6.28
N LYS A 125 20.36 2.77 -5.28
CA LYS A 125 20.46 1.33 -5.48
C LYS A 125 19.13 0.61 -5.41
N LEU A 126 18.09 1.24 -4.83
CA LEU A 126 16.76 0.66 -4.78
C LEU A 126 16.15 0.73 -6.17
N ASP A 127 15.80 -0.42 -6.71
CA ASP A 127 15.12 -0.50 -8.00
C ASP A 127 13.64 -0.15 -7.83
N SER A 128 13.21 0.96 -8.42
CA SER A 128 11.80 1.34 -8.43
C SER A 128 10.89 0.29 -9.09
N LYS A 129 11.47 -0.68 -9.83
CA LYS A 129 10.72 -1.82 -10.39
C LYS A 129 10.18 -2.75 -9.31
N GLU A 130 10.81 -2.85 -8.14
CA GLU A 130 10.29 -3.63 -7.01
C GLU A 130 8.92 -3.12 -6.55
N ILE A 131 8.64 -1.81 -6.70
CA ILE A 131 7.31 -1.25 -6.44
C ILE A 131 6.25 -1.91 -7.33
N PHE A 132 6.59 -2.26 -8.55
CA PHE A 132 5.67 -2.92 -9.48
C PHE A 132 5.46 -4.40 -9.15
N ASP A 133 6.45 -5.07 -8.59
CA ASP A 133 6.31 -6.46 -8.14
C ASP A 133 5.42 -6.55 -6.88
N GLU A 134 5.42 -5.50 -6.05
CA GLU A 134 4.58 -5.35 -4.87
C GLU A 134 3.37 -4.41 -5.11
N PHE A 135 3.02 -4.15 -6.35
CA PHE A 135 2.04 -3.14 -6.76
C PHE A 135 0.73 -3.19 -5.97
N ASP A 136 0.21 -4.37 -5.70
CA ASP A 136 -1.02 -4.53 -4.93
C ASP A 136 -0.91 -3.94 -3.53
N SER A 137 0.23 -4.11 -2.86
CA SER A 137 0.46 -3.59 -1.51
C SER A 137 0.46 -2.06 -1.48
N TYR A 138 1.00 -1.43 -2.51
CA TYR A 138 1.02 0.03 -2.61
C TYR A 138 -0.31 0.59 -3.09
N TRP A 139 -1.01 -0.12 -3.97
CA TRP A 139 -2.29 0.32 -4.53
C TRP A 139 -3.44 0.19 -3.56
N ASP A 140 -3.47 -0.87 -2.75
CA ASP A 140 -4.48 -1.10 -1.72
C ASP A 140 -4.46 0.01 -0.65
N TYR A 141 -3.35 0.70 -0.47
CA TYR A 141 -3.23 1.86 0.41
C TYR A 141 -3.71 3.17 -0.23
N SER A 142 -3.90 3.24 -1.54
CA SER A 142 -4.54 4.39 -2.13
C SER A 142 -6.01 4.37 -1.68
N ARG A 143 -6.51 5.45 -1.07
CA ARG A 143 -7.89 5.61 -0.53
C ARG A 143 -9.01 5.33 -1.58
N LEU A 144 -8.63 4.94 -2.77
CA LEU A 144 -9.47 4.69 -3.93
C LEU A 144 -9.67 3.21 -4.21
N VAL A 145 -8.97 2.31 -3.49
CA VAL A 145 -9.07 0.86 -3.70
C VAL A 145 -9.70 0.20 -2.51
N LEU A 146 -10.76 -0.51 -2.76
CA LEU A 146 -11.38 -1.41 -1.80
C LEU A 146 -10.73 -2.80 -1.94
N ASN A 147 -10.49 -3.46 -0.82
CA ASN A 147 -9.83 -4.76 -0.72
C ASN A 147 -10.71 -5.88 -1.32
N TYR A 148 -10.24 -6.58 -2.40
CA TYR A 148 -11.08 -7.50 -3.15
C TYR A 148 -10.52 -8.90 -3.33
N ASN A 149 -11.42 -9.85 -3.29
CA ASN A 149 -11.12 -11.22 -3.67
C ASN A 149 -11.13 -11.33 -5.22
N LYS A 150 -9.94 -11.27 -5.86
CA LYS A 150 -9.70 -11.19 -7.32
C LYS A 150 -10.12 -12.44 -8.13
N LYS A 151 -10.89 -13.36 -7.58
CA LYS A 151 -11.04 -14.74 -8.12
C LYS A 151 -11.77 -14.90 -9.43
N PHE A 152 -12.35 -13.84 -10.04
CA PHE A 152 -13.28 -14.03 -11.16
C PHE A 152 -13.17 -13.01 -12.29
N ILE A 153 -11.96 -12.67 -12.72
CA ILE A 153 -11.77 -11.90 -13.95
C ILE A 153 -11.46 -12.88 -15.07
N LYS A 154 -12.33 -12.95 -16.09
CA LYS A 154 -12.03 -13.68 -17.31
C LYS A 154 -11.21 -12.81 -18.26
N SER A 155 -10.34 -13.43 -19.06
CA SER A 155 -9.60 -12.76 -20.14
C SER A 155 -10.56 -12.14 -21.15
N HIS A 156 -10.22 -10.98 -21.67
CA HIS A 156 -11.07 -10.18 -22.54
C HIS A 156 -10.49 -10.03 -23.92
N GLU A 157 -11.39 -10.00 -24.91
CA GLU A 157 -11.05 -9.74 -26.31
C GLU A 157 -10.88 -8.23 -26.60
N SER A 158 -11.29 -7.35 -25.67
CA SER A 158 -11.26 -5.89 -25.86
C SER A 158 -10.47 -5.20 -24.77
N ASP A 159 -9.58 -4.30 -25.17
CA ASP A 159 -8.74 -3.50 -24.28
C ASP A 159 -9.49 -2.33 -23.61
N PHE A 160 -10.71 -2.04 -24.07
CA PHE A 160 -11.56 -0.97 -23.54
C PHE A 160 -13.03 -1.41 -23.59
N LYS A 161 -13.66 -1.60 -22.41
CA LYS A 161 -15.03 -2.16 -22.35
C LYS A 161 -15.76 -1.82 -21.04
N LEU A 162 -17.07 -1.68 -21.12
CA LEU A 162 -17.94 -1.61 -19.94
C LEU A 162 -18.39 -3.00 -19.50
N PHE A 163 -18.19 -3.31 -18.21
CA PHE A 163 -18.61 -4.53 -17.56
C PHE A 163 -19.70 -4.29 -16.52
N ASP A 164 -20.39 -5.37 -16.19
CA ASP A 164 -21.24 -5.43 -15.01
C ASP A 164 -20.38 -5.83 -13.79
N LEU A 165 -20.48 -5.02 -12.75
CA LEU A 165 -19.86 -5.24 -11.44
C LEU A 165 -20.94 -5.69 -10.46
N TYR A 166 -20.73 -6.80 -9.81
CA TYR A 166 -21.62 -7.37 -8.80
C TYR A 166 -20.97 -7.27 -7.44
N ILE A 167 -21.65 -6.62 -6.49
CA ILE A 167 -21.14 -6.38 -5.14
C ILE A 167 -22.01 -7.18 -4.17
N SER A 168 -21.42 -8.16 -3.48
CA SER A 168 -22.08 -8.90 -2.42
C SER A 168 -22.40 -7.98 -1.24
N LYS A 169 -23.66 -8.02 -0.78
CA LYS A 169 -24.10 -7.23 0.38
C LYS A 169 -23.61 -7.78 1.72
N SER A 170 -23.30 -9.07 1.78
CA SER A 170 -22.90 -9.74 3.01
C SER A 170 -21.41 -9.74 3.26
N THR A 171 -20.59 -9.83 2.20
CA THR A 171 -19.14 -10.01 2.31
C THR A 171 -18.34 -8.86 1.74
N GLN A 172 -19.02 -7.86 1.14
CA GLN A 172 -18.40 -6.79 0.34
C GLN A 172 -17.47 -7.29 -0.79
N ASN A 173 -17.57 -8.56 -1.13
CA ASN A 173 -16.80 -9.12 -2.24
C ASN A 173 -17.33 -8.56 -3.55
N LEU A 174 -16.42 -8.20 -4.44
CA LEU A 174 -16.73 -7.80 -5.80
C LEU A 174 -16.51 -8.95 -6.77
N MET A 175 -17.40 -9.01 -7.73
CA MET A 175 -17.32 -9.95 -8.83
C MET A 175 -17.53 -9.18 -10.14
N ILE A 176 -16.55 -9.27 -11.04
CA ILE A 176 -16.65 -8.75 -12.40
C ILE A 176 -16.81 -9.93 -13.32
N ILE A 177 -17.89 -9.99 -14.05
CA ILE A 177 -18.22 -11.12 -14.92
C ILE A 177 -18.69 -10.58 -16.26
N ASP A 178 -18.15 -11.15 -17.34
CA ASP A 178 -18.51 -10.80 -18.72
C ASP A 178 -19.94 -11.18 -19.05
N ASN A 179 -20.38 -12.31 -18.52
CA ASN A 179 -21.69 -12.87 -18.80
C ASN A 179 -22.61 -12.65 -17.59
N PRO A 180 -23.64 -11.79 -17.70
CA PRO A 180 -24.60 -11.56 -16.63
C PRO A 180 -25.29 -12.85 -16.11
N ASN A 181 -25.52 -13.82 -16.98
CA ASN A 181 -26.17 -15.07 -16.60
C ASN A 181 -25.30 -15.91 -15.65
N ASP A 182 -23.97 -15.87 -15.82
CA ASP A 182 -23.05 -16.58 -14.93
C ASP A 182 -23.01 -15.93 -13.55
N ALA A 183 -23.08 -14.60 -13.48
CA ALA A 183 -23.18 -13.87 -12.22
C ALA A 183 -24.49 -14.21 -11.48
N GLU A 184 -25.62 -14.14 -12.19
CA GLU A 184 -26.92 -14.43 -11.60
C GLU A 184 -27.00 -15.89 -11.12
N ARG A 185 -26.49 -16.85 -11.88
CA ARG A 185 -26.40 -18.25 -11.46
C ARG A 185 -25.59 -18.41 -10.18
N PHE A 186 -24.43 -17.73 -10.09
CA PHE A 186 -23.58 -17.80 -8.90
C PHE A 186 -24.27 -17.23 -7.67
N PHE A 187 -24.80 -16.01 -7.76
CA PHE A 187 -25.46 -15.35 -6.63
C PHE A 187 -26.75 -16.06 -6.20
N ASN A 188 -27.53 -16.53 -7.14
CA ASN A 188 -28.75 -17.31 -6.86
C ASN A 188 -28.43 -18.67 -6.19
N ALA A 189 -27.43 -19.39 -6.70
CA ALA A 189 -26.98 -20.65 -6.11
C ALA A 189 -26.44 -20.45 -4.69
N SER A 190 -25.72 -19.35 -4.45
CA SER A 190 -25.14 -19.02 -3.15
C SER A 190 -26.14 -18.34 -2.22
N ARG A 191 -27.33 -17.97 -2.68
CA ARG A 191 -28.35 -17.19 -1.94
C ARG A 191 -27.81 -15.86 -1.37
N ILE A 192 -26.88 -15.22 -2.07
CA ILE A 192 -26.24 -13.97 -1.65
C ILE A 192 -26.92 -12.81 -2.37
N ALA A 193 -27.40 -11.83 -1.60
CA ALA A 193 -27.90 -10.58 -2.16
C ALA A 193 -26.74 -9.72 -2.69
N TYR A 194 -26.94 -9.07 -3.83
CA TYR A 194 -25.94 -8.25 -4.50
C TYR A 194 -26.51 -6.95 -5.04
N ASP A 195 -25.64 -5.96 -5.22
CA ASP A 195 -25.90 -4.76 -6.00
C ASP A 195 -25.17 -4.86 -7.34
N LYS A 196 -25.83 -4.35 -8.40
CA LYS A 196 -25.27 -4.32 -9.74
C LYS A 196 -24.88 -2.89 -10.11
N LYS A 197 -23.63 -2.71 -10.58
CA LYS A 197 -23.09 -1.43 -11.04
C LYS A 197 -22.37 -1.62 -12.37
N LYS A 198 -21.94 -0.52 -12.99
CA LYS A 198 -21.10 -0.57 -14.19
C LYS A 198 -19.67 -0.21 -13.84
N ILE A 199 -18.73 -0.85 -14.51
CA ILE A 199 -17.30 -0.61 -14.39
C ILE A 199 -16.69 -0.46 -15.78
N LEU A 200 -15.76 0.47 -15.94
CA LEU A 200 -14.99 0.62 -17.15
C LEU A 200 -13.67 -0.14 -17.01
N TYR A 201 -13.42 -1.07 -17.94
CA TYR A 201 -12.17 -1.77 -18.08
C TYR A 201 -11.26 -1.10 -19.09
N ILE A 202 -9.98 -1.00 -18.77
CA ILE A 202 -8.93 -0.45 -19.65
C ILE A 202 -7.70 -1.34 -19.51
N ASN A 203 -7.20 -1.87 -20.64
CA ASN A 203 -5.93 -2.58 -20.67
C ASN A 203 -4.84 -1.63 -21.17
N PHE A 204 -3.92 -1.26 -20.31
CA PHE A 204 -2.80 -0.36 -20.66
C PHE A 204 -1.67 -1.07 -21.41
N LYS A 205 -1.72 -2.41 -21.52
CA LYS A 205 -0.64 -3.21 -22.14
C LYS A 205 0.72 -2.85 -21.54
N ASP A 206 1.68 -2.50 -22.38
CA ASP A 206 3.06 -2.15 -21.99
C ASP A 206 3.21 -0.67 -21.58
N ASN A 207 2.13 0.12 -21.63
CA ASN A 207 2.15 1.57 -21.39
C ASN A 207 1.81 1.94 -19.95
N PHE A 208 2.20 1.12 -18.99
CA PHE A 208 1.97 1.46 -17.60
C PHE A 208 2.79 2.70 -17.18
N PRO A 209 2.20 3.61 -16.38
CA PRO A 209 2.87 4.84 -15.98
C PRO A 209 4.09 4.55 -15.12
N GLN A 210 5.15 5.34 -15.28
CA GLN A 210 6.35 5.28 -14.45
C GLN A 210 6.07 5.57 -12.97
N LYS A 211 4.91 6.13 -12.64
CA LYS A 211 4.45 6.43 -11.29
C LYS A 211 3.01 5.94 -11.11
N ILE A 212 2.77 5.21 -10.03
CA ILE A 212 1.43 4.74 -9.65
C ILE A 212 0.54 5.95 -9.32
N PRO A 213 -0.63 6.13 -10.01
CA PRO A 213 -1.53 7.22 -9.71
C PRO A 213 -2.24 6.97 -8.36
N ILE A 214 -2.10 7.90 -7.42
CA ILE A 214 -2.71 7.79 -6.08
C ILE A 214 -4.08 8.48 -5.99
N ASN A 215 -4.48 9.17 -7.05
CA ASN A 215 -5.77 9.87 -7.10
C ASN A 215 -6.29 9.94 -8.54
N TYR A 216 -7.57 10.31 -8.66
CA TYR A 216 -8.24 10.39 -9.96
C TYR A 216 -7.59 11.38 -10.93
N LYS A 217 -7.00 12.48 -10.46
CA LYS A 217 -6.32 13.47 -11.31
C LYS A 217 -5.07 12.85 -11.94
N GLU A 218 -4.25 12.19 -11.13
CA GLU A 218 -3.06 11.49 -11.62
C GLU A 218 -3.44 10.36 -12.59
N PHE A 219 -4.52 9.63 -12.29
CA PHE A 219 -5.05 8.64 -13.22
C PHE A 219 -5.46 9.27 -14.56
N LEU A 220 -6.11 10.45 -14.55
CA LEU A 220 -6.44 11.18 -15.79
C LEU A 220 -5.20 11.60 -16.56
N ASP A 221 -4.13 11.96 -15.88
CA ASP A 221 -2.87 12.33 -16.54
C ASP A 221 -2.22 11.10 -17.20
N VAL A 222 -2.35 9.91 -16.60
CA VAL A 222 -1.93 8.65 -17.22
C VAL A 222 -2.75 8.36 -18.49
N ILE A 223 -4.08 8.37 -18.39
CA ILE A 223 -4.94 7.98 -19.50
C ILE A 223 -4.86 8.97 -20.68
N ARG A 224 -4.54 10.24 -20.43
CA ARG A 224 -4.31 11.25 -21.48
C ARG A 224 -3.24 10.88 -22.49
N ASN A 225 -2.29 10.06 -22.08
CA ASN A 225 -1.18 9.61 -22.91
C ASN A 225 -1.46 8.26 -23.60
N THR A 226 -2.69 7.76 -23.53
CA THR A 226 -3.12 6.50 -24.15
C THR A 226 -4.04 6.74 -25.33
N GLU A 227 -4.15 5.73 -26.21
CA GLU A 227 -5.10 5.70 -27.32
C GLU A 227 -6.57 5.75 -26.87
N TYR A 228 -6.85 5.39 -25.60
CA TYR A 228 -8.20 5.33 -25.03
C TYR A 228 -8.72 6.67 -24.51
N PHE A 229 -7.92 7.75 -24.57
CA PHE A 229 -8.31 9.03 -23.93
C PHE A 229 -9.58 9.62 -24.51
N GLU A 230 -9.74 9.61 -25.83
CA GLU A 230 -10.93 10.17 -26.46
C GLU A 230 -12.19 9.33 -26.18
N GLU A 231 -12.06 8.00 -26.16
CA GLU A 231 -13.16 7.11 -25.78
C GLU A 231 -13.57 7.32 -24.31
N PHE A 232 -12.59 7.41 -23.43
CA PHE A 232 -12.80 7.69 -22.02
C PHE A 232 -13.53 9.02 -21.81
N LYS A 233 -13.11 10.06 -22.50
CA LYS A 233 -13.71 11.39 -22.45
C LYS A 233 -15.18 11.40 -22.92
N ASN A 234 -15.46 10.65 -23.98
CA ASN A 234 -16.82 10.49 -24.48
C ASN A 234 -17.71 9.75 -23.47
N LEU A 235 -17.23 8.68 -22.85
CA LEU A 235 -17.96 7.97 -21.80
C LEU A 235 -18.16 8.83 -20.54
N LYS A 236 -17.18 9.61 -20.14
CA LYS A 236 -17.27 10.51 -19.00
C LYS A 236 -18.33 11.60 -19.17
N SER A 237 -18.60 12.02 -20.41
CA SER A 237 -19.65 13.00 -20.70
C SER A 237 -21.05 12.48 -20.36
N ILE A 238 -21.22 11.16 -20.29
CA ILE A 238 -22.46 10.49 -19.88
C ILE A 238 -22.45 10.36 -18.35
N LYS A 239 -23.13 11.27 -17.66
CA LYS A 239 -23.22 11.26 -16.17
C LYS A 239 -23.64 9.89 -15.67
N ASN A 240 -22.84 9.34 -14.71
CA ASN A 240 -23.11 8.08 -14.02
C ASN A 240 -23.08 6.81 -14.89
N LEU A 241 -22.38 6.80 -16.01
CA LEU A 241 -22.33 5.61 -16.86
C LEU A 241 -21.59 4.45 -16.16
N PHE A 242 -20.57 4.75 -15.36
CA PHE A 242 -19.83 3.74 -14.62
C PHE A 242 -19.44 4.25 -13.21
N ASN A 243 -19.27 3.29 -12.29
CA ASN A 243 -19.02 3.57 -10.88
C ASN A 243 -17.58 3.26 -10.46
N GLY A 244 -16.78 2.71 -11.36
CA GLY A 244 -15.39 2.36 -11.08
C GLY A 244 -14.62 2.10 -12.37
N LEU A 245 -13.30 2.00 -12.20
CA LEU A 245 -12.34 1.66 -13.23
C LEU A 245 -11.66 0.35 -12.84
N LEU A 246 -11.62 -0.58 -13.76
CA LEU A 246 -10.76 -1.75 -13.73
C LEU A 246 -9.69 -1.52 -14.78
N PHE A 247 -8.43 -1.70 -14.44
CA PHE A 247 -7.38 -1.63 -15.44
C PHE A 247 -6.39 -2.76 -15.26
N SER A 248 -5.82 -3.19 -16.36
CA SER A 248 -4.71 -4.15 -16.39
C SER A 248 -3.50 -3.55 -17.07
N PHE A 249 -2.35 -4.09 -16.77
CA PHE A 249 -1.06 -3.74 -17.36
C PHE A 249 -0.09 -4.91 -17.22
N ILE A 250 0.96 -4.89 -18.03
CA ILE A 250 2.01 -5.91 -17.97
C ILE A 250 3.14 -5.40 -17.07
N LEU A 251 3.41 -6.16 -16.01
CA LEU A 251 4.55 -5.90 -15.13
C LEU A 251 5.88 -6.16 -15.85
N PRO A 252 7.01 -5.59 -15.38
CA PRO A 252 8.33 -5.84 -15.97
C PRO A 252 8.72 -7.32 -16.05
N ASN A 253 8.18 -8.16 -15.16
CA ASN A 253 8.37 -9.62 -15.18
C ASN A 253 7.49 -10.36 -16.23
N GLY A 254 6.68 -9.63 -17.01
CA GLY A 254 5.79 -10.17 -18.02
C GLY A 254 4.44 -10.67 -17.52
N ASN A 255 4.16 -10.57 -16.22
CA ASN A 255 2.86 -10.96 -15.67
C ASN A 255 1.83 -9.85 -15.86
N GLU A 256 0.61 -10.23 -16.27
CA GLU A 256 -0.51 -9.30 -16.32
C GLU A 256 -1.03 -9.06 -14.88
N HIS A 257 -1.14 -7.79 -14.53
CA HIS A 257 -1.66 -7.35 -13.25
C HIS A 257 -2.98 -6.59 -13.44
N PHE A 258 -3.90 -6.76 -12.49
CA PHE A 258 -5.19 -6.09 -12.49
C PHE A 258 -5.34 -5.21 -11.25
N SER A 259 -5.78 -3.98 -11.46
CA SER A 259 -6.10 -3.05 -10.38
C SER A 259 -7.44 -2.39 -10.59
N PHE A 260 -8.04 -2.00 -9.49
CA PHE A 260 -9.40 -1.48 -9.45
C PHE A 260 -9.48 -0.14 -8.73
N LEU A 261 -10.22 0.80 -9.30
CA LEU A 261 -10.43 2.13 -8.76
C LEU A 261 -11.93 2.43 -8.66
N PHE A 262 -12.43 2.68 -7.45
CA PHE A 262 -13.79 3.16 -7.27
C PHE A 262 -13.85 4.67 -7.53
N ILE A 263 -14.81 5.08 -8.34
CA ILE A 263 -15.14 6.51 -8.51
C ILE A 263 -16.33 6.79 -7.61
N GLU A 264 -16.07 7.31 -6.41
CA GLU A 264 -17.15 7.93 -5.65
C GLU A 264 -17.59 9.19 -6.39
N THR A 265 -18.79 9.14 -6.97
CA THR A 265 -19.43 10.38 -7.41
C THR A 265 -19.74 11.17 -6.14
N ALA A 266 -18.96 12.21 -5.87
CA ALA A 266 -19.30 13.16 -4.83
C ALA A 266 -20.77 13.55 -5.04
N LYS A 267 -21.60 13.29 -4.05
CA LYS A 267 -22.97 13.83 -4.03
C LYS A 267 -22.80 15.35 -4.00
N CYS A 268 -22.99 16.00 -5.18
CA CYS A 268 -23.20 17.43 -5.24
C CYS A 268 -24.52 17.80 -4.58
#